data_79602425a5f0f50a77dbbfd968473822
#
_entry.id   79602425a5f0f50a77dbbfd968473822
#
_cell.length_a   1.000
_cell.length_b   1.000
_cell.length_c   1.000
_cell.angle_alpha   90.00
_cell.angle_beta   90.00
_cell.angle_gamma   90.00
#
_symmetry.space_group_name_H-M   'P 1'
#
loop_
_entity.id
_entity.type
_entity.pdbx_description
1 polymer ?
#
loop_
_entity_poly.entity_id
_entity_poly.type
_entity_poly.pdbx_seq_one_letter_code
_entity_poly.pdbx_strand_id
1 'polypeptide(L)'
;DGMAAQTIVTAGVALCGQDKPTQDMALYTRVIFLAFSKTSFNQNEKSAYENLVSVCNMGLTHLTLEILGHRELFEKNFPEIYSITKRELAAKLENETIHDRIFGNWVIPLATFRTLEIVIDVPFSYAELFETAVKGIRNQNELAQESSEIADFWSMLQGFQTSGKCIEKAHYRIRYMKSFRPLSVKEDIEFKEARPILYLNTAAVASLFNSRNAGSTSNRSNWSTIMSYLKSHASYLGLKQDRFTILLPSGLPDYTIDIVNGEQVKKVKVNRPKALCFDYLQLKETFGLDLETEVVAEVQDMQEGM
;
A
#
# COMPACT_ATOMS: atom_id res chain seq x y z
N ASP A 1 34.06 4.99 8.87
CA ASP A 1 33.24 6.17 9.26
C ASP A 1 32.80 6.89 8.00
N GLY A 2 31.63 6.48 7.48
CA GLY A 2 31.01 7.16 6.34
C GLY A 2 30.23 8.37 6.85
N MET A 3 30.82 9.55 6.75
CA MET A 3 30.07 10.81 6.90
C MET A 3 29.05 10.89 5.75
N ALA A 4 27.76 10.78 6.07
CA ALA A 4 26.71 11.10 5.12
C ALA A 4 26.80 12.60 4.78
N ALA A 5 27.05 12.90 3.50
CA ALA A 5 27.05 14.27 3.02
C ALA A 5 25.63 14.84 3.15
N GLN A 6 25.43 15.81 4.03
CA GLN A 6 24.18 16.55 4.15
C GLN A 6 24.17 17.68 3.11
N THR A 7 23.27 17.58 2.15
CA THR A 7 22.99 18.66 1.21
C THR A 7 21.71 19.37 1.63
N ILE A 8 21.78 20.66 1.88
CA ILE A 8 20.59 21.48 2.16
C ILE A 8 19.88 21.74 0.83
N VAL A 9 18.67 21.19 0.68
CA VAL A 9 17.81 21.46 -0.47
C VAL A 9 16.96 22.69 -0.15
N THR A 10 17.18 23.78 -0.87
CA THR A 10 16.45 25.06 -0.71
C THR A 10 15.35 25.26 -1.77
N ALA A 11 15.24 24.37 -2.74
CA ALA A 11 14.25 24.43 -3.81
C ALA A 11 13.12 23.43 -3.58
N GLY A 12 11.91 23.78 -4.00
CA GLY A 12 10.81 22.84 -4.11
C GLY A 12 11.08 21.82 -5.22
N VAL A 13 10.70 20.56 -4.99
CA VAL A 13 10.86 19.47 -5.96
C VAL A 13 9.49 18.93 -6.34
N ALA A 14 9.20 18.87 -7.64
CA ALA A 14 8.03 18.19 -8.19
C ALA A 14 8.48 16.91 -8.92
N LEU A 15 7.89 15.78 -8.56
CA LEU A 15 8.15 14.49 -9.18
C LEU A 15 6.90 14.01 -9.90
N CYS A 16 7.04 13.55 -11.15
CA CYS A 16 5.97 12.95 -11.92
C CYS A 16 6.32 11.49 -12.23
N GLY A 17 5.36 10.59 -12.02
CA GLY A 17 5.55 9.15 -12.28
C GLY A 17 4.22 8.44 -12.52
N GLN A 18 4.28 7.21 -12.97
CA GLN A 18 3.11 6.35 -13.17
C GLN A 18 2.78 5.54 -11.91
N ASP A 19 3.77 5.31 -11.05
CA ASP A 19 3.64 4.50 -9.84
C ASP A 19 3.52 5.38 -8.59
N LYS A 20 2.76 4.88 -7.61
CA LYS A 20 2.62 5.53 -6.31
C LYS A 20 3.85 5.22 -5.44
N PRO A 21 4.47 6.19 -4.77
CA PRO A 21 5.64 5.96 -3.91
C PRO A 21 5.26 5.34 -2.54
N THR A 22 4.31 4.41 -2.52
CA THR A 22 3.80 3.77 -1.29
C THR A 22 4.76 2.74 -0.70
N GLN A 23 5.82 2.36 -1.43
CA GLN A 23 6.85 1.46 -0.93
C GLN A 23 7.76 2.13 0.12
N ASP A 24 7.93 3.45 0.05
CA ASP A 24 8.64 4.23 1.06
C ASP A 24 7.66 5.15 1.79
N MET A 25 7.14 4.69 2.92
CA MET A 25 6.20 5.45 3.76
C MET A 25 6.83 6.71 4.34
N ALA A 26 8.14 6.71 4.59
CA ALA A 26 8.83 7.89 5.08
C ALA A 26 8.87 9.00 4.02
N LEU A 27 9.06 8.64 2.76
CA LEU A 27 8.96 9.56 1.63
C LEU A 27 7.50 9.96 1.38
N TYR A 28 6.57 8.98 1.33
CA TYR A 28 5.17 9.22 1.02
C TYR A 28 4.49 10.21 1.97
N THR A 29 4.81 10.16 3.25
CA THR A 29 4.28 11.11 4.24
C THR A 29 4.92 12.50 4.19
N ARG A 30 6.05 12.68 3.48
CA ARG A 30 6.77 13.97 3.35
C ARG A 30 6.42 14.75 2.08
N VAL A 31 5.67 14.16 1.16
CA VAL A 31 5.26 14.80 -0.09
C VAL A 31 3.77 15.14 -0.06
N ILE A 32 3.33 16.02 -0.95
CA ILE A 32 1.93 16.17 -1.32
C ILE A 32 1.71 15.27 -2.51
N PHE A 33 0.88 14.25 -2.35
CA PHE A 33 0.58 13.31 -3.41
C PHE A 33 -0.69 13.71 -4.15
N LEU A 34 -0.55 14.00 -5.45
CA LEU A 34 -1.66 14.33 -6.35
C LEU A 34 -1.87 13.18 -7.33
N ALA A 35 -3.01 12.53 -7.26
CA ALA A 35 -3.39 11.49 -8.20
C ALA A 35 -4.17 12.08 -9.37
N PHE A 36 -3.64 11.88 -10.57
CA PHE A 36 -4.33 12.24 -11.81
C PHE A 36 -4.81 10.96 -12.50
N SER A 37 -6.12 10.87 -12.73
CA SER A 37 -6.71 9.78 -13.50
C SER A 37 -6.86 10.20 -14.96
N LYS A 38 -6.64 9.25 -15.87
CA LYS A 38 -6.91 9.46 -17.28
C LYS A 38 -8.43 9.44 -17.49
N THR A 39 -9.00 10.62 -17.78
CA THR A 39 -10.42 10.75 -18.12
C THR A 39 -10.59 10.89 -19.64
N SER A 40 -11.75 10.52 -20.17
CA SER A 40 -12.14 10.90 -21.51
C SER A 40 -12.35 12.42 -21.56
N PHE A 41 -11.80 13.08 -22.55
CA PHE A 41 -11.92 14.53 -22.73
C PHE A 41 -12.67 14.84 -24.02
N ASN A 42 -13.40 15.93 -24.01
CA ASN A 42 -14.08 16.46 -25.18
C ASN A 42 -13.16 17.38 -26.02
N GLN A 43 -13.64 17.81 -27.20
CA GLN A 43 -12.83 18.63 -28.09
C GLN A 43 -12.47 20.00 -27.49
N ASN A 44 -13.35 20.59 -26.67
CA ASN A 44 -13.09 21.88 -26.02
C ASN A 44 -11.96 21.77 -24.98
N GLU A 45 -11.95 20.69 -24.19
CA GLU A 45 -10.89 20.41 -23.22
C GLU A 45 -9.55 20.17 -23.92
N LYS A 46 -9.57 19.47 -25.07
CA LYS A 46 -8.36 19.29 -25.89
C LYS A 46 -7.81 20.63 -26.38
N SER A 47 -8.67 21.50 -26.91
CA SER A 47 -8.27 22.83 -27.38
C SER A 47 -7.75 23.70 -26.21
N ALA A 48 -8.36 23.63 -25.04
CA ALA A 48 -7.88 24.33 -23.85
C ALA A 48 -6.48 23.83 -23.42
N TYR A 49 -6.23 22.53 -23.49
CA TYR A 49 -4.92 21.96 -23.22
C TYR A 49 -3.87 22.40 -24.24
N GLU A 50 -4.18 22.40 -25.54
CA GLU A 50 -3.30 22.87 -26.60
C GLU A 50 -2.93 24.35 -26.41
N ASN A 51 -3.90 25.18 -26.00
CA ASN A 51 -3.66 26.58 -25.65
C ASN A 51 -2.72 26.71 -24.43
N LEU A 52 -2.95 25.92 -23.36
CA LEU A 52 -2.07 25.89 -22.20
C LEU A 52 -0.62 25.53 -22.59
N VAL A 53 -0.44 24.48 -23.40
CA VAL A 53 0.89 24.07 -23.89
C VAL A 53 1.55 25.21 -24.68
N SER A 54 0.80 25.92 -25.53
CA SER A 54 1.29 27.07 -26.29
C SER A 54 1.78 28.19 -25.35
N VAL A 55 1.01 28.53 -24.31
CA VAL A 55 1.39 29.54 -23.31
C VAL A 55 2.63 29.09 -22.54
N CYS A 56 2.70 27.82 -22.11
CA CYS A 56 3.89 27.28 -21.44
C CYS A 56 5.15 27.38 -22.32
N ASN A 57 5.02 27.12 -23.63
CA ASN A 57 6.14 27.21 -24.58
C ASN A 57 6.64 28.64 -24.79
N MET A 58 5.79 29.65 -24.58
CA MET A 58 6.21 31.07 -24.60
C MET A 58 7.01 31.47 -23.36
N GLY A 59 7.00 30.65 -22.33
CA GLY A 59 7.68 30.87 -21.06
C GLY A 59 6.80 31.55 -20.00
N LEU A 60 6.94 31.09 -18.77
CA LEU A 60 6.15 31.55 -17.61
C LEU A 60 6.96 32.42 -16.64
N THR A 61 8.13 32.94 -17.06
CA THR A 61 9.02 33.72 -16.22
C THR A 61 8.33 34.96 -15.65
N HIS A 62 7.43 35.59 -16.39
CA HIS A 62 6.66 36.73 -15.93
C HIS A 62 5.77 36.40 -14.71
N LEU A 63 5.16 35.23 -14.65
CA LEU A 63 4.39 34.77 -13.47
C LEU A 63 5.29 34.60 -12.26
N THR A 64 6.48 34.04 -12.45
CA THR A 64 7.46 33.86 -11.37
C THR A 64 7.90 35.25 -10.83
N LEU A 65 8.18 36.21 -11.70
CA LEU A 65 8.56 37.56 -11.32
C LEU A 65 7.42 38.29 -10.60
N GLU A 66 6.19 38.13 -11.05
CA GLU A 66 5.00 38.71 -10.39
C GLU A 66 4.87 38.16 -8.96
N ILE A 67 4.93 36.84 -8.78
CA ILE A 67 4.87 36.22 -7.46
C ILE A 67 6.01 36.70 -6.56
N LEU A 68 7.23 36.77 -7.07
CA LEU A 68 8.40 37.27 -6.33
C LEU A 68 8.27 38.75 -5.97
N GLY A 69 7.58 39.55 -6.79
CA GLY A 69 7.27 40.94 -6.51
C GLY A 69 6.44 41.15 -5.23
N HIS A 70 5.68 40.12 -4.83
CA HIS A 70 4.84 40.16 -3.62
C HIS A 70 5.53 39.63 -2.35
N ARG A 71 6.85 39.50 -2.33
CA ARG A 71 7.61 38.95 -1.20
C ARG A 71 7.31 39.64 0.13
N GLU A 72 7.24 40.95 0.16
CA GLU A 72 6.96 41.72 1.39
C GLU A 72 5.56 41.42 1.94
N LEU A 73 4.59 41.20 1.06
CA LEU A 73 3.24 40.78 1.44
C LEU A 73 3.27 39.41 2.14
N PHE A 74 4.07 38.47 1.62
CA PHE A 74 4.25 37.16 2.25
C PHE A 74 4.92 37.28 3.61
N GLU A 75 6.02 38.00 3.71
CA GLU A 75 6.73 38.17 4.98
C GLU A 75 5.81 38.74 6.07
N LYS A 76 4.91 39.65 5.70
CA LYS A 76 3.98 40.30 6.63
C LYS A 76 2.77 39.44 6.99
N ASN A 77 2.13 38.82 6.02
CA ASN A 77 0.79 38.24 6.22
C ASN A 77 0.77 36.70 6.34
N PHE A 78 1.76 36.01 5.75
CA PHE A 78 1.79 34.55 5.71
C PHE A 78 1.75 33.88 7.09
N PRO A 79 2.47 34.34 8.15
CA PRO A 79 2.46 33.67 9.45
C PRO A 79 1.07 33.63 10.08
N GLU A 80 0.31 34.75 9.95
CA GLU A 80 -1.06 34.82 10.46
C GLU A 80 -2.00 33.95 9.63
N ILE A 81 -1.96 34.07 8.30
CA ILE A 81 -2.75 33.29 7.37
C ILE A 81 -2.47 31.80 7.53
N TYR A 82 -1.22 31.39 7.70
CA TYR A 82 -0.84 30.01 7.99
C TYR A 82 -1.53 29.51 9.28
N SER A 83 -1.51 30.28 10.34
CA SER A 83 -2.13 29.94 11.62
C SER A 83 -3.65 29.78 11.51
N ILE A 84 -4.30 30.69 10.75
CA ILE A 84 -5.74 30.62 10.49
C ILE A 84 -6.07 29.39 9.66
N THR A 85 -5.37 29.17 8.54
CA THR A 85 -5.57 28.04 7.64
C THR A 85 -5.38 26.70 8.36
N LYS A 86 -4.34 26.60 9.21
CA LYS A 86 -4.10 25.42 10.03
C LYS A 86 -5.26 25.10 10.97
N ARG A 87 -5.84 26.12 11.62
CA ARG A 87 -6.99 25.93 12.51
C ARG A 87 -8.25 25.55 11.75
N GLU A 88 -8.53 26.18 10.62
CA GLU A 88 -9.67 25.83 9.77
C GLU A 88 -9.58 24.38 9.26
N LEU A 89 -8.40 23.98 8.79
CA LEU A 89 -8.17 22.61 8.32
C LEU A 89 -8.28 21.60 9.46
N ALA A 90 -7.74 21.90 10.66
CA ALA A 90 -7.87 21.05 11.82
C ALA A 90 -9.34 20.89 12.26
N ALA A 91 -10.13 21.97 12.26
CA ALA A 91 -11.58 21.90 12.56
C ALA A 91 -12.34 21.06 11.53
N LYS A 92 -11.97 21.14 10.24
CA LYS A 92 -12.62 20.34 9.18
C LYS A 92 -12.33 18.84 9.31
N LEU A 93 -11.20 18.47 9.90
CA LEU A 93 -10.69 17.08 10.07
C LEU A 93 -10.75 16.62 11.55
N GLU A 94 -11.48 17.32 12.41
CA GLU A 94 -11.50 17.14 13.88
C GLU A 94 -11.74 15.69 14.33
N ASN A 95 -12.60 14.95 13.60
CA ASN A 95 -12.98 13.59 13.95
C ASN A 95 -12.14 12.51 13.22
N GLU A 96 -11.06 12.92 12.57
CA GLU A 96 -10.24 12.03 11.74
C GLU A 96 -8.83 11.93 12.30
N THR A 97 -8.28 10.72 12.30
CA THR A 97 -6.87 10.49 12.67
C THR A 97 -6.02 10.70 11.42
N ILE A 98 -5.44 11.89 11.29
CA ILE A 98 -4.59 12.26 10.16
C ILE A 98 -3.12 12.27 10.60
N HIS A 99 -2.23 11.75 9.76
CA HIS A 99 -0.80 11.79 9.99
C HIS A 99 -0.28 13.25 9.98
N ASP A 100 0.40 13.69 11.05
CA ASP A 100 0.84 15.08 11.26
C ASP A 100 1.63 15.66 10.10
N ARG A 101 2.50 14.86 9.45
CA ARG A 101 3.29 15.32 8.30
C ARG A 101 2.42 15.56 7.07
N ILE A 102 1.47 14.65 6.78
CA ILE A 102 0.54 14.83 5.67
C ILE A 102 -0.26 16.10 5.89
N PHE A 103 -0.84 16.26 7.08
CA PHE A 103 -1.56 17.47 7.45
C PHE A 103 -0.72 18.74 7.27
N GLY A 104 0.49 18.77 7.86
CA GLY A 104 1.39 19.92 7.80
C GLY A 104 1.82 20.28 6.37
N ASN A 105 2.09 19.30 5.53
CA ASN A 105 2.46 19.54 4.13
C ASN A 105 1.35 20.25 3.35
N TRP A 106 0.09 19.91 3.56
CA TRP A 106 -1.03 20.54 2.86
C TRP A 106 -1.39 21.94 3.37
N VAL A 107 -1.09 22.27 4.63
CA VAL A 107 -1.30 23.63 5.16
C VAL A 107 -0.49 24.68 4.40
N ILE A 108 0.74 24.33 3.99
CA ILE A 108 1.67 25.27 3.32
C ILE A 108 1.09 25.79 2.00
N PRO A 109 0.73 24.98 0.99
CA PRO A 109 0.17 25.46 -0.27
C PRO A 109 -1.18 26.16 -0.10
N LEU A 110 -2.03 25.71 0.84
CA LEU A 110 -3.28 26.38 1.15
C LEU A 110 -3.06 27.79 1.68
N ALA A 111 -2.15 27.97 2.64
CA ALA A 111 -1.81 29.27 3.20
C ALA A 111 -1.10 30.16 2.16
N THR A 112 -0.25 29.57 1.31
CA THR A 112 0.41 30.28 0.21
C THR A 112 -0.60 30.81 -0.78
N PHE A 113 -1.54 29.97 -1.21
CA PHE A 113 -2.59 30.38 -2.14
C PHE A 113 -3.46 31.50 -1.55
N ARG A 114 -3.92 31.35 -0.31
CA ARG A 114 -4.73 32.35 0.40
C ARG A 114 -4.00 33.69 0.55
N THR A 115 -2.68 33.66 0.67
CA THR A 115 -1.88 34.90 0.71
C THR A 115 -1.77 35.52 -0.67
N LEU A 116 -1.61 34.73 -1.73
CA LEU A 116 -1.55 35.23 -3.10
C LEU A 116 -2.89 35.77 -3.61
N GLU A 117 -4.01 35.15 -3.23
CA GLU A 117 -5.37 35.58 -3.61
C GLU A 117 -5.67 37.06 -3.22
N ILE A 118 -4.92 37.62 -2.27
CA ILE A 118 -5.03 39.05 -1.89
C ILE A 118 -4.65 39.96 -3.05
N VAL A 119 -3.71 39.55 -3.90
CA VAL A 119 -3.05 40.39 -4.92
C VAL A 119 -3.07 39.82 -6.32
N ILE A 120 -3.31 38.54 -6.48
CA ILE A 120 -3.35 37.87 -7.78
C ILE A 120 -4.76 37.31 -7.98
N ASP A 121 -5.40 37.68 -9.08
CA ASP A 121 -6.67 37.09 -9.51
C ASP A 121 -6.41 35.75 -10.18
N VAL A 122 -6.99 34.69 -9.64
CA VAL A 122 -6.89 33.31 -10.14
C VAL A 122 -8.26 32.75 -10.49
N PRO A 123 -8.38 31.84 -11.48
CA PRO A 123 -9.66 31.40 -12.02
C PRO A 123 -10.41 30.37 -11.11
N PHE A 124 -9.99 30.21 -9.87
CA PHE A 124 -10.63 29.35 -8.87
C PHE A 124 -10.48 29.94 -7.47
N SER A 125 -11.41 29.63 -6.57
CA SER A 125 -11.45 30.18 -5.23
C SER A 125 -10.63 29.35 -4.21
N TYR A 126 -10.24 29.99 -3.11
CA TYR A 126 -9.66 29.30 -1.95
C TYR A 126 -10.58 28.18 -1.43
N ALA A 127 -11.90 28.39 -1.44
CA ALA A 127 -12.85 27.36 -0.97
C ALA A 127 -12.79 26.07 -1.82
N GLU A 128 -12.69 26.18 -3.15
CA GLU A 128 -12.55 25.03 -4.04
C GLU A 128 -11.22 24.30 -3.82
N LEU A 129 -10.13 25.06 -3.66
CA LEU A 129 -8.82 24.50 -3.34
C LEU A 129 -8.81 23.80 -1.98
N PHE A 130 -9.44 24.40 -0.97
CA PHE A 130 -9.55 23.85 0.37
C PHE A 130 -10.29 22.51 0.39
N GLU A 131 -11.45 22.39 -0.26
CA GLU A 131 -12.18 21.12 -0.37
C GLU A 131 -11.38 20.06 -1.15
N THR A 132 -10.64 20.47 -2.17
CA THR A 132 -9.73 19.58 -2.92
C THR A 132 -8.59 19.09 -2.04
N ALA A 133 -8.00 19.95 -1.23
CA ALA A 133 -6.96 19.60 -0.27
C ALA A 133 -7.47 18.63 0.81
N VAL A 134 -8.67 18.86 1.36
CA VAL A 134 -9.31 17.94 2.32
C VAL A 134 -9.47 16.54 1.73
N LYS A 135 -9.93 16.43 0.48
CA LYS A 135 -10.02 15.14 -0.23
C LYS A 135 -8.64 14.52 -0.43
N GLY A 136 -7.65 15.32 -0.83
CA GLY A 136 -6.26 14.88 -1.02
C GLY A 136 -5.63 14.34 0.26
N ILE A 137 -5.83 15.04 1.38
CA ILE A 137 -5.37 14.62 2.72
C ILE A 137 -5.98 13.27 3.10
N ARG A 138 -7.30 13.13 2.98
CA ARG A 138 -8.01 11.88 3.33
C ARG A 138 -7.49 10.72 2.52
N ASN A 139 -7.43 10.87 1.19
CA ASN A 139 -6.94 9.82 0.29
C ASN A 139 -5.48 9.45 0.58
N GLN A 140 -4.61 10.44 0.82
CA GLN A 140 -3.21 10.20 1.12
C GLN A 140 -3.05 9.51 2.49
N ASN A 141 -3.82 9.93 3.49
CA ASN A 141 -3.78 9.35 4.82
C ASN A 141 -4.32 7.91 4.85
N GLU A 142 -5.38 7.62 4.12
CA GLU A 142 -5.92 6.27 3.96
C GLU A 142 -4.87 5.32 3.35
N LEU A 143 -4.21 5.72 2.26
CA LEU A 143 -3.14 4.94 1.65
C LEU A 143 -1.94 4.75 2.58
N ALA A 144 -1.61 5.76 3.41
CA ALA A 144 -0.54 5.67 4.39
C ALA A 144 -0.89 4.67 5.51
N GLN A 145 -2.12 4.70 5.99
CA GLN A 145 -2.61 3.75 7.00
C GLN A 145 -2.66 2.32 6.44
N GLU A 146 -3.20 2.14 5.23
CA GLU A 146 -3.25 0.85 4.54
C GLU A 146 -1.86 0.21 4.47
N SER A 147 -0.85 0.94 4.00
CA SER A 147 0.52 0.45 3.87
C SER A 147 1.14 0.10 5.22
N SER A 148 0.89 0.90 6.26
CA SER A 148 1.39 0.63 7.62
C SER A 148 0.77 -0.64 8.20
N GLU A 149 -0.54 -0.83 8.06
CA GLU A 149 -1.24 -2.01 8.58
C GLU A 149 -0.85 -3.29 7.85
N ILE A 150 -0.59 -3.22 6.54
CA ILE A 150 -0.06 -4.35 5.77
C ILE A 150 1.35 -4.72 6.26
N ALA A 151 2.22 -3.74 6.49
CA ALA A 151 3.57 -3.98 7.02
C ALA A 151 3.52 -4.63 8.41
N ASP A 152 2.64 -4.14 9.29
CA ASP A 152 2.41 -4.72 10.62
C ASP A 152 1.88 -6.16 10.53
N PHE A 153 1.00 -6.43 9.57
CA PHE A 153 0.48 -7.77 9.33
C PHE A 153 1.60 -8.75 8.92
N TRP A 154 2.45 -8.38 7.96
CA TRP A 154 3.55 -9.24 7.52
C TRP A 154 4.59 -9.45 8.63
N SER A 155 4.94 -8.40 9.39
CA SER A 155 5.82 -8.51 10.55
C SER A 155 5.26 -9.44 11.62
N MET A 156 3.95 -9.35 11.89
CA MET A 156 3.26 -10.27 12.79
C MET A 156 3.34 -11.72 12.30
N LEU A 157 3.07 -11.96 11.02
CA LEU A 157 3.10 -13.31 10.44
C LEU A 157 4.49 -13.93 10.58
N GLN A 158 5.53 -13.15 10.28
CA GLN A 158 6.93 -13.58 10.45
C GLN A 158 7.27 -13.86 11.91
N GLY A 159 6.85 -13.00 12.83
CA GLY A 159 7.03 -13.23 14.27
C GLY A 159 6.33 -14.50 14.77
N PHE A 160 5.15 -14.80 14.24
CA PHE A 160 4.48 -16.07 14.54
C PHE A 160 5.16 -17.27 13.91
N GLN A 161 5.73 -17.13 12.73
CA GLN A 161 6.53 -18.20 12.10
C GLN A 161 7.79 -18.47 12.95
N THR A 162 8.55 -17.45 13.30
CA THR A 162 9.75 -17.58 14.15
C THR A 162 9.44 -18.20 15.52
N SER A 163 8.26 -17.91 16.10
CA SER A 163 7.81 -18.49 17.37
C SER A 163 7.15 -19.87 17.25
N GLY A 164 7.10 -20.45 16.04
CA GLY A 164 6.50 -21.76 15.77
C GLY A 164 4.96 -21.79 15.81
N LYS A 165 4.30 -20.64 15.88
CA LYS A 165 2.82 -20.53 15.86
C LYS A 165 2.26 -20.52 14.44
N CYS A 166 3.00 -19.95 13.49
CA CYS A 166 2.64 -19.96 12.07
C CYS A 166 3.46 -21.07 11.37
N ILE A 167 2.79 -22.16 11.03
CA ILE A 167 3.41 -23.41 10.57
C ILE A 167 3.24 -23.52 9.05
N GLU A 168 4.32 -23.82 8.33
CA GLU A 168 4.25 -24.13 6.91
C GLU A 168 3.33 -25.34 6.66
N LYS A 169 2.73 -25.39 5.49
CA LYS A 169 1.70 -26.37 5.08
C LYS A 169 0.37 -26.28 5.83
N ALA A 170 0.29 -25.60 6.97
CA ALA A 170 -0.98 -25.38 7.69
C ALA A 170 -1.51 -23.93 7.55
N HIS A 171 -0.64 -22.94 7.75
CA HIS A 171 -1.01 -21.53 7.69
C HIS A 171 -0.60 -20.88 6.36
N TYR A 172 0.54 -21.29 5.82
CA TYR A 172 1.04 -20.81 4.53
C TYR A 172 1.76 -21.92 3.76
N ARG A 173 1.96 -21.67 2.46
CA ARG A 173 2.82 -22.48 1.58
C ARG A 173 3.46 -21.58 0.55
N ILE A 174 4.68 -21.89 0.15
CA ILE A 174 5.35 -21.23 -0.97
C ILE A 174 5.55 -22.28 -2.07
N ARG A 175 5.14 -21.92 -3.31
CA ARG A 175 5.28 -22.79 -4.47
C ARG A 175 5.93 -22.02 -5.62
N TYR A 176 6.88 -22.64 -6.29
CA TYR A 176 7.49 -22.11 -7.49
C TYR A 176 6.66 -22.48 -8.72
N MET A 177 6.16 -21.48 -9.45
CA MET A 177 5.26 -21.67 -10.58
C MET A 177 5.66 -20.79 -11.76
N LYS A 178 5.55 -21.34 -12.99
CA LYS A 178 5.71 -20.58 -14.25
C LYS A 178 4.41 -19.89 -14.69
N SER A 179 3.26 -20.37 -14.22
CA SER A 179 1.97 -19.74 -14.46
C SER A 179 1.06 -19.85 -13.25
N PHE A 180 0.18 -18.87 -13.07
CA PHE A 180 -0.77 -18.82 -11.97
C PHE A 180 -2.16 -18.46 -12.49
N ARG A 181 -3.18 -19.25 -12.14
CA ARG A 181 -4.59 -18.97 -12.46
C ARG A 181 -5.38 -18.72 -11.21
N PRO A 182 -5.87 -17.49 -10.96
CA PRO A 182 -6.82 -17.20 -9.90
C PRO A 182 -8.18 -17.86 -10.14
N LEU A 183 -8.95 -18.10 -9.06
CA LEU A 183 -10.30 -18.65 -9.16
C LEU A 183 -11.29 -17.74 -9.91
N SER A 184 -11.07 -16.44 -9.89
CA SER A 184 -11.96 -15.42 -10.46
C SER A 184 -11.67 -15.08 -11.92
N VAL A 185 -10.55 -15.56 -12.48
CA VAL A 185 -10.08 -15.20 -13.84
C VAL A 185 -9.92 -16.46 -14.68
N LYS A 186 -10.27 -16.37 -15.97
CA LYS A 186 -10.12 -17.49 -16.92
C LYS A 186 -8.72 -17.58 -17.53
N GLU A 187 -7.96 -16.48 -17.50
CA GLU A 187 -6.63 -16.38 -18.11
C GLU A 187 -5.54 -16.66 -17.07
N ASP A 188 -4.47 -17.30 -17.52
CA ASP A 188 -3.30 -17.56 -16.71
C ASP A 188 -2.40 -16.32 -16.69
N ILE A 189 -1.86 -16.01 -15.52
CA ILE A 189 -0.78 -15.04 -15.35
C ILE A 189 0.51 -15.82 -15.62
N GLU A 190 1.18 -15.53 -16.73
CA GLU A 190 2.45 -16.19 -17.10
C GLU A 190 3.65 -15.42 -16.58
N PHE A 191 4.63 -16.13 -16.07
CA PHE A 191 5.91 -15.58 -15.62
C PHE A 191 7.03 -16.02 -16.56
N LYS A 192 7.96 -15.11 -16.85
CA LYS A 192 9.14 -15.43 -17.68
C LYS A 192 10.00 -16.56 -17.07
N GLU A 193 10.09 -16.57 -15.75
CA GLU A 193 10.78 -17.59 -14.95
C GLU A 193 9.84 -18.08 -13.86
N ALA A 194 10.15 -19.28 -13.29
CA ALA A 194 9.38 -19.79 -12.16
C ALA A 194 9.49 -18.83 -10.96
N ARG A 195 8.35 -18.34 -10.48
CA ARG A 195 8.25 -17.42 -9.34
C ARG A 195 7.71 -18.10 -8.10
N PRO A 196 8.24 -17.80 -6.92
CA PRO A 196 7.66 -18.24 -5.67
C PRO A 196 6.35 -17.48 -5.40
N ILE A 197 5.27 -18.23 -5.24
CA ILE A 197 3.95 -17.72 -4.89
C ILE A 197 3.63 -18.16 -3.47
N LEU A 198 3.33 -17.18 -2.61
CA LEU A 198 2.88 -17.40 -1.25
C LEU A 198 1.37 -17.65 -1.23
N TYR A 199 0.96 -18.79 -0.70
CA TYR A 199 -0.43 -19.16 -0.43
C TYR A 199 -0.70 -19.01 1.05
N LEU A 200 -1.61 -18.14 1.45
CA LEU A 200 -2.04 -17.97 2.84
C LEU A 200 -3.40 -18.66 3.05
N ASN A 201 -3.46 -19.59 3.98
CA ASN A 201 -4.71 -20.17 4.46
C ASN A 201 -5.52 -19.12 5.22
N THR A 202 -6.50 -18.53 4.55
CA THR A 202 -7.26 -17.38 5.05
C THR A 202 -7.87 -17.61 6.43
N ALA A 203 -8.43 -18.80 6.67
CA ALA A 203 -9.09 -19.13 7.93
C ALA A 203 -8.08 -19.32 9.08
N ALA A 204 -6.98 -20.04 8.82
CA ALA A 204 -5.96 -20.30 9.82
C ALA A 204 -5.21 -19.00 10.21
N VAL A 205 -4.86 -18.16 9.22
CA VAL A 205 -4.19 -16.88 9.45
C VAL A 205 -5.13 -15.89 10.15
N ALA A 206 -6.44 -15.88 9.84
CA ALA A 206 -7.43 -15.10 10.57
C ALA A 206 -7.48 -15.45 12.06
N SER A 207 -7.40 -16.74 12.37
CA SER A 207 -7.35 -17.21 13.77
C SER A 207 -6.11 -16.71 14.51
N LEU A 208 -4.94 -16.77 13.86
CA LEU A 208 -3.70 -16.22 14.42
C LEU A 208 -3.78 -14.69 14.63
N PHE A 209 -4.31 -13.98 13.65
CA PHE A 209 -4.49 -12.53 13.72
C PHE A 209 -5.42 -12.14 14.89
N ASN A 210 -6.55 -12.81 15.01
CA ASN A 210 -7.51 -12.55 16.08
C ASN A 210 -6.97 -12.92 17.46
N SER A 211 -6.15 -13.97 17.57
CA SER A 211 -5.53 -14.38 18.84
C SER A 211 -4.54 -13.33 19.37
N ARG A 212 -3.85 -12.59 18.48
CA ARG A 212 -2.99 -11.44 18.87
C ARG A 212 -3.80 -10.30 19.50
N ASN A 213 -5.02 -10.08 18.99
CA ASN A 213 -5.87 -8.97 19.43
C ASN A 213 -6.67 -9.26 20.69
N ALA A 214 -6.73 -10.51 21.13
CA ALA A 214 -7.40 -10.92 22.37
C ALA A 214 -6.60 -10.41 23.58
N GLY A 215 -7.01 -9.26 24.14
CA GLY A 215 -6.37 -8.62 25.29
C GLY A 215 -5.77 -7.24 25.02
N SER A 216 -5.84 -6.72 23.80
CA SER A 216 -5.40 -5.37 23.47
C SER A 216 -6.60 -4.41 23.42
N THR A 217 -6.57 -3.34 24.22
CA THR A 217 -7.54 -2.24 24.18
C THR A 217 -7.23 -1.19 23.11
N SER A 218 -6.20 -1.40 22.28
CA SER A 218 -5.83 -0.46 21.23
C SER A 218 -6.77 -0.57 20.00
N ASN A 219 -7.06 0.55 19.36
CA ASN A 219 -7.79 0.68 18.09
C ASN A 219 -7.01 -0.02 16.96
N ARG A 220 -7.07 -1.34 16.88
CA ARG A 220 -6.45 -2.13 15.81
C ARG A 220 -7.50 -2.52 14.79
N SER A 221 -7.09 -2.51 13.53
CA SER A 221 -7.96 -2.95 12.44
C SER A 221 -8.47 -4.36 12.64
N ASN A 222 -9.69 -4.59 12.23
CA ASN A 222 -10.28 -5.92 12.25
C ASN A 222 -9.81 -6.75 11.04
N TRP A 223 -10.01 -8.06 11.08
CA TRP A 223 -9.58 -8.97 10.02
C TRP A 223 -10.17 -8.60 8.65
N SER A 224 -11.41 -8.11 8.57
CA SER A 224 -12.03 -7.73 7.29
C SER A 224 -11.34 -6.54 6.64
N THR A 225 -10.88 -5.58 7.42
CA THR A 225 -10.09 -4.42 6.96
C THR A 225 -8.74 -4.88 6.41
N ILE A 226 -7.99 -5.69 7.18
CA ILE A 226 -6.70 -6.25 6.73
C ILE A 226 -6.88 -7.07 5.44
N MET A 227 -7.92 -7.88 5.35
CA MET A 227 -8.26 -8.65 4.14
C MET A 227 -8.51 -7.74 2.92
N SER A 228 -9.16 -6.60 3.11
CA SER A 228 -9.37 -5.62 2.04
C SER A 228 -8.04 -5.05 1.56
N TYR A 229 -7.19 -4.60 2.49
CA TYR A 229 -5.88 -4.04 2.19
C TYR A 229 -4.94 -5.06 1.53
N LEU A 230 -4.92 -6.30 2.01
CA LEU A 230 -4.14 -7.38 1.40
C LEU A 230 -4.57 -7.65 -0.06
N LYS A 231 -5.87 -7.53 -0.37
CA LYS A 231 -6.38 -7.72 -1.74
C LYS A 231 -6.14 -6.53 -2.66
N SER A 232 -5.99 -5.32 -2.13
CA SER A 232 -5.65 -4.13 -2.90
C SER A 232 -4.15 -4.00 -3.17
N HIS A 233 -3.30 -4.73 -2.43
CA HIS A 233 -1.85 -4.66 -2.56
C HIS A 233 -1.35 -5.19 -3.91
N ALA A 234 -0.33 -4.54 -4.49
CA ALA A 234 0.22 -4.88 -5.81
C ALA A 234 0.74 -6.32 -5.95
N SER A 235 1.21 -6.92 -4.84
CA SER A 235 1.67 -8.33 -4.83
C SER A 235 0.53 -9.35 -4.85
N TYR A 236 -0.73 -8.93 -4.67
CA TYR A 236 -1.85 -9.85 -4.63
C TYR A 236 -2.19 -10.40 -6.02
N LEU A 237 -2.12 -11.72 -6.16
CA LEU A 237 -2.39 -12.43 -7.43
C LEU A 237 -3.82 -12.98 -7.54
N GLY A 238 -4.53 -13.09 -6.41
CA GLY A 238 -5.89 -13.60 -6.39
C GLY A 238 -6.12 -14.71 -5.37
N LEU A 239 -7.32 -15.31 -5.43
CA LEU A 239 -7.68 -16.46 -4.60
C LEU A 239 -7.43 -17.77 -5.37
N LYS A 240 -6.94 -18.80 -4.66
CA LYS A 240 -6.84 -20.16 -5.17
C LYS A 240 -7.13 -21.17 -4.08
N GLN A 241 -7.70 -22.32 -4.43
CA GLN A 241 -7.78 -23.44 -3.49
C GLN A 241 -6.45 -24.17 -3.44
N ASP A 242 -5.97 -24.47 -2.24
CA ASP A 242 -4.78 -25.31 -2.06
C ASP A 242 -4.94 -26.26 -0.86
N ARG A 243 -4.09 -27.28 -0.80
CA ARG A 243 -4.10 -28.27 0.28
C ARG A 243 -3.36 -27.74 1.50
N PHE A 244 -4.02 -27.74 2.64
CA PHE A 244 -3.42 -27.37 3.91
C PHE A 244 -3.63 -28.47 4.95
N THR A 245 -2.62 -28.69 5.79
CA THR A 245 -2.66 -29.60 6.93
C THR A 245 -3.64 -29.08 7.96
N ILE A 246 -4.50 -29.96 8.47
CA ILE A 246 -5.38 -29.66 9.60
C ILE A 246 -4.57 -29.85 10.89
N LEU A 247 -4.58 -28.83 11.75
CA LEU A 247 -3.93 -28.89 13.06
C LEU A 247 -4.98 -29.19 14.15
N LEU A 248 -4.56 -29.94 15.15
CA LEU A 248 -5.27 -30.10 16.42
C LEU A 248 -5.12 -28.81 17.24
N PRO A 249 -5.94 -28.60 18.29
CA PRO A 249 -5.78 -27.45 19.21
C PRO A 249 -4.40 -27.37 19.87
N SER A 250 -3.68 -28.48 19.97
CA SER A 250 -2.30 -28.57 20.43
C SER A 250 -1.25 -28.01 19.47
N GLY A 251 -1.64 -27.64 18.24
CA GLY A 251 -0.74 -27.24 17.15
C GLY A 251 -0.10 -28.41 16.39
N LEU A 252 -0.35 -29.64 16.77
CA LEU A 252 0.14 -30.83 16.08
C LEU A 252 -0.76 -31.19 14.89
N PRO A 253 -0.21 -31.80 13.81
CA PRO A 253 -1.01 -32.28 12.71
C PRO A 253 -2.06 -33.33 13.15
N ASP A 254 -3.28 -33.21 12.61
CA ASP A 254 -4.31 -34.21 12.76
C ASP A 254 -4.07 -35.35 11.75
N TYR A 255 -4.32 -36.61 12.15
CA TYR A 255 -4.06 -37.79 11.32
C TYR A 255 -5.29 -38.65 11.16
N THR A 256 -5.38 -39.29 9.99
CA THR A 256 -6.26 -40.45 9.75
C THR A 256 -5.43 -41.73 9.64
N ILE A 257 -6.02 -42.84 9.97
CA ILE A 257 -5.44 -44.17 9.75
C ILE A 257 -6.15 -44.76 8.53
N ASP A 258 -5.40 -44.97 7.45
CA ASP A 258 -5.86 -45.65 6.25
C ASP A 258 -5.28 -47.09 6.25
N ILE A 259 -6.03 -48.03 5.66
CA ILE A 259 -5.53 -49.38 5.43
C ILE A 259 -5.09 -49.48 3.96
N VAL A 260 -3.78 -49.60 3.74
CA VAL A 260 -3.20 -49.75 2.40
C VAL A 260 -2.49 -51.11 2.37
N ASN A 261 -2.90 -51.97 1.46
CA ASN A 261 -2.37 -53.38 1.33
C ASN A 261 -2.41 -54.20 2.62
N GLY A 262 -3.42 -53.96 3.50
CA GLY A 262 -3.55 -54.66 4.77
C GLY A 262 -2.73 -54.04 5.93
N GLU A 263 -1.94 -53.05 5.69
CA GLU A 263 -1.16 -52.31 6.71
C GLU A 263 -1.84 -51.01 7.10
N GLN A 264 -1.76 -50.64 8.38
CA GLN A 264 -2.24 -49.34 8.88
C GLN A 264 -1.20 -48.25 8.54
N VAL A 265 -1.60 -47.32 7.68
CA VAL A 265 -0.79 -46.15 7.28
C VAL A 265 -1.38 -44.90 7.89
N LYS A 266 -0.57 -44.18 8.65
CA LYS A 266 -0.95 -42.89 9.25
C LYS A 266 -0.82 -41.78 8.20
N LYS A 267 -1.94 -41.15 7.80
CA LYS A 267 -1.95 -40.03 6.86
C LYS A 267 -2.33 -38.71 7.53
N VAL A 268 -1.66 -37.64 7.20
CA VAL A 268 -2.00 -36.27 7.66
C VAL A 268 -3.32 -35.85 7.03
N LYS A 269 -4.26 -35.40 7.85
CA LYS A 269 -5.51 -34.80 7.35
C LYS A 269 -5.23 -33.49 6.67
N VAL A 270 -5.81 -33.30 5.50
CA VAL A 270 -5.72 -32.07 4.72
C VAL A 270 -7.10 -31.58 4.33
N ASN A 271 -7.24 -30.25 4.24
CA ASN A 271 -8.39 -29.60 3.65
C ASN A 271 -7.97 -28.74 2.44
N ARG A 272 -8.94 -28.20 1.72
CA ARG A 272 -8.68 -27.34 0.54
C ARG A 272 -9.42 -25.99 0.71
N PRO A 273 -9.02 -25.16 1.66
CA PRO A 273 -9.60 -23.82 1.81
C PRO A 273 -9.21 -22.91 0.65
N LYS A 274 -9.92 -21.78 0.54
CA LYS A 274 -9.48 -20.68 -0.29
C LYS A 274 -8.28 -20.01 0.37
N ALA A 275 -7.18 -19.87 -0.39
CA ALA A 275 -5.97 -19.19 0.01
C ALA A 275 -5.86 -17.84 -0.70
N LEU A 276 -5.36 -16.82 -0.01
CA LEU A 276 -4.86 -15.60 -0.63
C LEU A 276 -3.49 -15.89 -1.23
N CYS A 277 -3.28 -15.51 -2.48
CA CYS A 277 -2.03 -15.78 -3.20
C CYS A 277 -1.32 -14.48 -3.52
N PHE A 278 0.00 -14.45 -3.28
CA PHE A 278 0.83 -13.27 -3.45
C PHE A 278 2.13 -13.61 -4.20
N ASP A 279 2.66 -12.66 -4.96
CA ASP A 279 4.05 -12.71 -5.44
C ASP A 279 4.99 -12.56 -4.25
N TYR A 280 5.65 -13.66 -3.87
CA TYR A 280 6.50 -13.69 -2.68
C TYR A 280 7.79 -12.90 -2.83
N LEU A 281 8.34 -12.80 -4.05
CA LEU A 281 9.51 -11.95 -4.30
C LEU A 281 9.19 -10.49 -4.03
N GLN A 282 8.06 -10.02 -4.52
CA GLN A 282 7.63 -8.64 -4.27
C GLN A 282 7.37 -8.37 -2.79
N LEU A 283 6.80 -9.33 -2.04
CA LEU A 283 6.65 -9.19 -0.58
C LEU A 283 8.01 -9.15 0.15
N LYS A 284 8.96 -9.97 -0.28
CA LYS A 284 10.31 -10.00 0.27
C LYS A 284 11.04 -8.67 0.03
N GLU A 285 10.93 -8.12 -1.18
CA GLU A 285 11.52 -6.81 -1.54
C GLU A 285 10.86 -5.65 -0.79
N THR A 286 9.53 -5.65 -0.68
CA THR A 286 8.77 -4.51 -0.10
C THR A 286 8.79 -4.50 1.41
N PHE A 287 8.62 -5.65 2.06
CA PHE A 287 8.45 -5.77 3.51
C PHE A 287 9.58 -6.50 4.22
N GLY A 288 10.58 -6.98 3.49
CA GLY A 288 11.64 -7.83 4.04
C GLY A 288 11.10 -9.18 4.57
N LEU A 289 9.94 -9.64 4.07
CA LEU A 289 9.31 -10.86 4.53
C LEU A 289 10.19 -12.08 4.21
N ASP A 290 10.60 -12.80 5.23
CA ASP A 290 11.36 -14.05 5.08
C ASP A 290 10.68 -15.17 5.88
N LEU A 291 9.88 -15.97 5.17
CA LEU A 291 9.24 -17.15 5.72
C LEU A 291 10.13 -18.36 5.38
N GLU A 292 10.71 -18.99 6.39
CA GLU A 292 11.48 -20.22 6.21
C GLU A 292 10.62 -21.26 5.48
N THR A 293 11.17 -21.79 4.41
CA THR A 293 10.61 -22.91 3.66
C THR A 293 11.60 -24.07 3.76
N GLU A 294 11.11 -25.24 4.17
CA GLU A 294 11.84 -26.45 3.82
C GLU A 294 11.84 -26.53 2.28
N VAL A 295 12.99 -26.30 1.65
CA VAL A 295 13.18 -26.44 0.21
C VAL A 295 13.11 -27.94 -0.10
N VAL A 296 11.90 -28.46 -0.18
CA VAL A 296 11.67 -29.74 -0.86
C VAL A 296 11.76 -29.41 -2.35
N ALA A 297 12.87 -29.77 -2.94
CA ALA A 297 13.03 -29.82 -4.39
C ALA A 297 12.04 -30.84 -4.98
N GLU A 298 10.75 -30.46 -5.11
CA GLU A 298 9.78 -31.17 -5.92
C GLU A 298 10.01 -30.83 -7.40
N VAL A 299 11.17 -31.24 -7.92
CA VAL A 299 11.52 -31.25 -9.36
C VAL A 299 11.63 -32.70 -9.89
N GLN A 300 10.93 -33.64 -9.32
CA GLN A 300 10.92 -35.00 -9.86
C GLN A 300 9.55 -35.69 -9.66
N ASP A 301 8.54 -35.34 -10.47
CA ASP A 301 7.38 -36.23 -10.70
C ASP A 301 6.64 -35.89 -12.00
N MET A 302 7.37 -35.57 -13.08
CA MET A 302 6.81 -35.49 -14.44
C MET A 302 7.58 -36.29 -15.48
N GLN A 303 8.31 -37.34 -15.11
CA GLN A 303 9.02 -38.19 -16.09
C GLN A 303 8.93 -39.70 -15.83
N GLU A 304 7.92 -40.18 -15.14
CA GLU A 304 7.60 -41.64 -15.19
C GLU A 304 6.11 -41.85 -15.45
N GLY A 305 5.74 -41.87 -16.71
CA GLY A 305 4.38 -42.10 -17.19
C GLY A 305 4.30 -42.10 -18.72
N MET A 306 5.23 -42.83 -19.37
CA MET A 306 5.04 -43.34 -20.74
C MET A 306 5.16 -44.85 -20.74
#